data_7b731ddc6a8e8d66f9398d7501782592
#
_entry.id   7b731ddc6a8e8d66f9398d7501782592
#
_cell.length_a   1.000
_cell.length_b   1.000
_cell.length_c   1.000
_cell.angle_alpha   90.00
_cell.angle_beta   90.00
_cell.angle_gamma   90.00
#
_symmetry.space_group_name_H-M   'P 1'
#
loop_
_entity.id
_entity.type
_entity.pdbx_description
1 polymer ?
#
loop_
_entity_poly.entity_id
_entity_poly.type
_entity_poly.pdbx_seq_one_letter_code
_entity_poly.pdbx_strand_id
1 'polypeptide(L)'
;MSEEILKIANCSGYYGDRLSAAREMVDGGPIDVLTGDYLAELTMAILFNQKLKRGEDKGYVGTFLKQLQDVASTCKDKNIKIVTNAGGLNPQSMTNEIRQILNELNIDMKVAYIEGDNLMSRIEDCLLYTSPSPRDLRLSRMPSSA
;
A
#
# COMPACT_ATOMS: atom_id res chain seq x y z
N MET A 1 -34.11 9.43 -2.37
CA MET A 1 -33.01 8.49 -2.37
C MET A 1 -32.09 8.91 -1.23
N SER A 2 -31.92 8.09 -0.19
CA SER A 2 -30.96 8.38 0.88
C SER A 2 -29.54 8.26 0.29
N GLU A 3 -28.76 9.30 0.40
CA GLU A 3 -27.32 9.22 0.06
C GLU A 3 -26.68 8.16 0.97
N GLU A 4 -26.13 7.13 0.37
CA GLU A 4 -25.40 6.10 1.11
C GLU A 4 -24.01 6.66 1.44
N ILE A 5 -23.76 6.91 2.72
CA ILE A 5 -22.49 7.48 3.22
C ILE A 5 -21.48 6.35 3.38
N LEU A 6 -20.41 6.35 2.58
CA LEU A 6 -19.30 5.43 2.71
C LEU A 6 -18.33 5.90 3.83
N LYS A 7 -18.07 5.03 4.80
CA LYS A 7 -17.19 5.30 5.93
C LYS A 7 -15.84 4.62 5.70
N ILE A 8 -14.79 5.41 5.56
CA ILE A 8 -13.44 4.96 5.30
C ILE A 8 -12.55 5.30 6.51
N ALA A 9 -11.86 4.28 7.05
CA ALA A 9 -10.85 4.48 8.10
C ALA A 9 -9.47 4.16 7.56
N ASN A 10 -8.46 4.93 7.99
CA ASN A 10 -7.06 4.70 7.63
C ASN A 10 -6.27 4.17 8.83
N CYS A 11 -5.53 3.07 8.66
CA CYS A 11 -4.77 2.42 9.72
C CYS A 11 -3.25 2.62 9.63
N SER A 12 -2.75 3.33 8.63
CA SER A 12 -1.33 3.60 8.49
C SER A 12 -1.09 4.85 7.66
N GLY A 13 -0.16 5.68 8.10
CA GLY A 13 0.29 6.88 7.38
C GLY A 13 1.74 6.77 6.90
N TYR A 14 2.48 5.72 7.26
CA TYR A 14 3.86 5.48 6.82
C TYR A 14 4.31 4.03 7.10
N TYR A 15 5.42 3.63 6.47
CA TYR A 15 6.05 2.33 6.73
C TYR A 15 6.63 2.25 8.14
N GLY A 16 6.11 1.36 8.96
CA GLY A 16 6.51 1.20 10.35
C GLY A 16 5.57 1.86 11.36
N ASP A 17 4.41 2.30 10.92
CA ASP A 17 3.34 2.74 11.82
C ASP A 17 2.88 1.61 12.74
N ARG A 18 2.18 1.95 13.82
CA ARG A 18 1.79 1.00 14.88
C ARG A 18 0.92 -0.12 14.35
N LEU A 19 1.25 -1.34 14.74
CA LEU A 19 0.54 -2.53 14.26
C LEU A 19 -0.90 -2.61 14.76
N SER A 20 -1.18 -2.06 15.96
CA SER A 20 -2.53 -2.07 16.55
C SER A 20 -3.53 -1.18 15.84
N ALA A 21 -3.07 -0.24 14.98
CA ALA A 21 -3.97 0.73 14.37
C ALA A 21 -5.07 0.09 13.51
N ALA A 22 -4.78 -1.01 12.80
CA ALA A 22 -5.79 -1.72 12.02
C ALA A 22 -6.91 -2.27 12.94
N ARG A 23 -6.55 -2.88 14.04
CA ARG A 23 -7.50 -3.39 15.06
C ARG A 23 -8.32 -2.26 15.66
N GLU A 24 -7.68 -1.17 16.05
CA GLU A 24 -8.35 -0.01 16.62
C GLU A 24 -9.41 0.59 15.67
N MET A 25 -9.09 0.67 14.36
CA MET A 25 -10.04 1.16 13.36
C MET A 25 -11.22 0.23 13.15
N VAL A 26 -10.97 -1.08 13.09
CA VAL A 26 -12.02 -2.09 12.87
C VAL A 26 -12.95 -2.23 14.08
N ASP A 27 -12.44 -2.04 15.28
CA ASP A 27 -13.21 -2.13 16.53
C ASP A 27 -13.83 -0.79 16.95
N GLY A 28 -13.25 0.33 16.52
CA GLY A 28 -13.62 1.68 16.94
C GLY A 28 -14.97 2.19 16.42
N GLY A 29 -15.59 1.51 15.48
CA GLY A 29 -16.91 1.91 14.97
C GLY A 29 -17.28 1.24 13.65
N PRO A 30 -18.46 1.54 13.11
CA PRO A 30 -18.88 1.01 11.83
C PRO A 30 -18.09 1.70 10.70
N ILE A 31 -17.31 0.90 9.97
CA ILE A 31 -16.59 1.31 8.76
C ILE A 31 -16.91 0.36 7.61
N ASP A 32 -16.86 0.86 6.40
CA ASP A 32 -17.09 0.09 5.17
C ASP A 32 -15.77 -0.30 4.51
N VAL A 33 -14.74 0.55 4.68
CA VAL A 33 -13.42 0.36 4.09
C VAL A 33 -12.33 0.67 5.11
N LEU A 34 -11.38 -0.25 5.24
CA LEU A 34 -10.11 -0.04 5.92
C LEU A 34 -9.03 0.25 4.88
N THR A 35 -8.36 1.39 5.00
CA THR A 35 -7.23 1.74 4.14
C THR A 35 -5.92 1.74 4.92
N GLY A 36 -4.81 1.60 4.20
CA GLY A 36 -3.48 1.80 4.75
C GLY A 36 -2.57 2.42 3.68
N ASP A 37 -1.97 3.55 4.01
CA ASP A 37 -0.99 4.23 3.18
C ASP A 37 0.40 4.06 3.79
N TYR A 38 1.25 3.28 3.12
CA TYR A 38 2.58 2.91 3.59
C TYR A 38 3.70 3.51 2.76
N LEU A 39 3.39 4.03 1.56
CA LEU A 39 4.40 4.37 0.59
C LEU A 39 4.81 5.84 0.66
N ALA A 40 6.10 6.02 0.57
CA ALA A 40 6.81 7.28 0.33
C ALA A 40 8.11 6.95 -0.40
N GLU A 41 8.84 7.96 -0.86
CA GLU A 41 10.15 7.78 -1.53
C GLU A 41 11.09 6.94 -0.67
N LEU A 42 11.17 7.23 0.63
CA LEU A 42 11.98 6.46 1.58
C LEU A 42 11.53 5.00 1.67
N THR A 43 10.22 4.75 1.75
CA THR A 43 9.68 3.39 1.78
C THR A 43 10.03 2.63 0.52
N MET A 44 9.89 3.24 -0.65
CA MET A 44 10.25 2.61 -1.92
C MET A 44 11.73 2.24 -1.98
N ALA A 45 12.63 3.11 -1.49
CA ALA A 45 14.05 2.80 -1.39
C ALA A 45 14.32 1.64 -0.42
N ILE A 46 13.64 1.56 0.72
CA ILE A 46 13.73 0.44 1.66
C ILE A 46 13.28 -0.86 0.99
N LEU A 47 12.12 -0.86 0.33
CA LEU A 47 11.57 -2.03 -0.34
C LEU A 47 12.47 -2.51 -1.48
N PHE A 48 13.06 -1.61 -2.24
CA PHE A 48 14.05 -1.92 -3.27
C PHE A 48 15.28 -2.62 -2.66
N ASN A 49 15.85 -2.08 -1.57
CA ASN A 49 16.95 -2.72 -0.87
C ASN A 49 16.58 -4.09 -0.29
N GLN A 50 15.35 -4.27 0.19
CA GLN A 50 14.86 -5.57 0.65
C GLN A 50 14.83 -6.58 -0.50
N LYS A 51 14.33 -6.19 -1.67
CA LYS A 51 14.31 -7.01 -2.87
C LYS A 51 15.72 -7.44 -3.27
N LEU A 52 16.66 -6.50 -3.33
CA LEU A 52 18.07 -6.80 -3.65
C LEU A 52 18.74 -7.77 -2.66
N LYS A 53 18.45 -7.63 -1.36
CA LYS A 53 19.14 -8.40 -0.31
C LYS A 53 18.48 -9.73 0.02
N ARG A 54 17.17 -9.85 -0.16
CA ARG A 54 16.37 -10.97 0.34
C ARG A 54 15.70 -11.79 -0.76
N GLY A 55 15.73 -11.31 -2.00
CA GLY A 55 15.21 -12.01 -3.18
C GLY A 55 14.09 -11.26 -3.91
N GLU A 56 13.89 -11.68 -5.15
CA GLU A 56 12.93 -11.09 -6.07
C GLU A 56 11.47 -11.21 -5.62
N ASP A 57 11.17 -12.14 -4.71
CA ASP A 57 9.87 -12.33 -4.08
C ASP A 57 9.54 -11.27 -3.01
N LYS A 58 10.47 -10.41 -2.65
CA LYS A 58 10.31 -9.32 -1.67
C LYS A 58 10.03 -7.98 -2.38
N GLY A 59 9.94 -6.90 -1.60
CA GLY A 59 9.68 -5.55 -2.12
C GLY A 59 8.27 -5.06 -1.83
N TYR A 60 7.61 -5.62 -0.83
CA TYR A 60 6.31 -5.20 -0.30
C TYR A 60 6.37 -4.97 1.21
N VAL A 61 5.37 -4.31 1.76
CA VAL A 61 5.32 -3.91 3.17
C VAL A 61 4.87 -5.08 4.06
N GLY A 62 5.84 -5.77 4.68
CA GLY A 62 5.57 -6.93 5.53
C GLY A 62 4.78 -6.62 6.80
N THR A 63 4.78 -5.39 7.30
CA THR A 63 3.98 -4.98 8.47
C THR A 63 2.49 -5.05 8.19
N PHE A 64 2.06 -4.78 6.96
CA PHE A 64 0.67 -4.93 6.54
C PHE A 64 0.17 -6.37 6.68
N LEU A 65 0.99 -7.37 6.36
CA LEU A 65 0.60 -8.78 6.51
C LEU A 65 0.28 -9.14 7.97
N LYS A 66 1.01 -8.57 8.93
CA LYS A 66 0.73 -8.75 10.36
C LYS A 66 -0.58 -8.09 10.78
N GLN A 67 -0.83 -6.88 10.29
CA GLN A 67 -2.09 -6.19 10.53
C GLN A 67 -3.26 -6.96 9.91
N LEU A 68 -3.10 -7.48 8.69
CA LEU A 68 -4.11 -8.31 8.03
C LEU A 68 -4.43 -9.56 8.82
N GLN A 69 -3.42 -10.30 9.28
CA GLN A 69 -3.63 -11.50 10.12
C GLN A 69 -4.49 -11.21 11.35
N ASP A 70 -4.27 -10.06 11.97
CA ASP A 70 -5.02 -9.64 13.14
C ASP A 70 -6.49 -9.32 12.83
N VAL A 71 -6.78 -8.63 11.71
CA VAL A 71 -8.13 -8.09 11.44
C VAL A 71 -8.94 -8.84 10.40
N ALA A 72 -8.36 -9.79 9.66
CA ALA A 72 -8.99 -10.42 8.50
C ALA A 72 -10.36 -11.06 8.82
N SER A 73 -10.46 -11.81 9.93
CA SER A 73 -11.72 -12.43 10.35
C SER A 73 -12.80 -11.37 10.62
N THR A 74 -12.46 -10.35 11.40
CA THR A 74 -13.39 -9.27 11.73
C THR A 74 -13.80 -8.48 10.49
N CYS A 75 -12.87 -8.21 9.57
CA CYS A 75 -13.19 -7.56 8.31
C CYS A 75 -14.13 -8.41 7.44
N LYS A 76 -13.93 -9.73 7.41
CA LYS A 76 -14.83 -10.65 6.72
C LYS A 76 -16.24 -10.63 7.33
N ASP A 77 -16.34 -10.76 8.66
CA ASP A 77 -17.61 -10.83 9.38
C ASP A 77 -18.42 -9.53 9.26
N LYS A 78 -17.72 -8.39 9.31
CA LYS A 78 -18.31 -7.05 9.18
C LYS A 78 -18.44 -6.58 7.72
N ASN A 79 -18.03 -7.39 6.73
CA ASN A 79 -18.01 -7.04 5.31
C ASN A 79 -17.18 -5.77 5.01
N ILE A 80 -16.11 -5.55 5.74
CA ILE A 80 -15.18 -4.42 5.54
C ILE A 80 -14.25 -4.74 4.39
N LYS A 81 -14.15 -3.85 3.41
CA LYS A 81 -13.18 -3.94 2.31
C LYS A 81 -11.83 -3.39 2.77
N ILE A 82 -10.74 -4.03 2.36
CA ILE A 82 -9.38 -3.57 2.65
C ILE A 82 -8.75 -3.08 1.35
N VAL A 83 -8.23 -1.85 1.36
CA VAL A 83 -7.56 -1.22 0.22
C VAL A 83 -6.23 -0.63 0.68
N THR A 84 -5.13 -0.99 0.05
CA THR A 84 -3.81 -0.54 0.48
C THR A 84 -2.82 -0.44 -0.68
N ASN A 85 -1.81 0.41 -0.55
CA ASN A 85 -0.65 0.47 -1.43
C ASN A 85 0.56 -0.36 -0.92
N ALA A 86 0.35 -1.19 0.09
CA ALA A 86 1.42 -1.99 0.72
C ALA A 86 2.14 -2.96 -0.24
N GLY A 87 1.60 -3.20 -1.43
CA GLY A 87 2.24 -4.01 -2.48
C GLY A 87 3.58 -3.48 -2.94
N GLY A 88 3.79 -2.17 -2.87
CA GLY A 88 5.08 -1.53 -3.17
C GLY A 88 5.60 -1.93 -4.55
N LEU A 89 6.79 -2.53 -4.58
CA LEU A 89 7.47 -2.98 -5.81
C LEU A 89 7.06 -4.39 -6.25
N ASN A 90 6.22 -5.09 -5.49
CA ASN A 90 5.86 -6.48 -5.79
C ASN A 90 4.46 -6.84 -5.27
N PRO A 91 3.40 -6.23 -5.81
CA PRO A 91 2.03 -6.50 -5.38
C PRO A 91 1.61 -7.95 -5.64
N GLN A 92 2.15 -8.59 -6.66
CA GLN A 92 1.87 -9.99 -6.98
C GLN A 92 2.35 -10.93 -5.86
N SER A 93 3.61 -10.80 -5.45
CA SER A 93 4.15 -11.64 -4.35
C SER A 93 3.43 -11.37 -3.04
N MET A 94 3.11 -10.12 -2.72
CA MET A 94 2.31 -9.81 -1.55
C MET A 94 0.92 -10.47 -1.61
N THR A 95 0.29 -10.48 -2.78
CA THR A 95 -1.02 -11.13 -2.96
C THR A 95 -0.95 -12.63 -2.71
N ASN A 96 0.13 -13.29 -3.11
CA ASN A 96 0.33 -14.71 -2.84
C ASN A 96 0.47 -14.98 -1.33
N GLU A 97 1.23 -14.17 -0.62
CA GLU A 97 1.34 -14.24 0.85
C GLU A 97 -0.01 -13.98 1.54
N ILE A 98 -0.77 -12.99 1.09
CA ILE A 98 -2.12 -12.72 1.59
C ILE A 98 -3.03 -13.93 1.41
N ARG A 99 -3.04 -14.55 0.23
CA ARG A 99 -3.84 -15.75 -0.03
C ARG A 99 -3.44 -16.92 0.86
N GLN A 100 -2.15 -17.10 1.10
CA GLN A 100 -1.66 -18.12 2.02
C GLN A 100 -2.18 -17.86 3.45
N ILE A 101 -2.04 -16.63 3.96
CA ILE A 101 -2.53 -16.22 5.28
C ILE A 101 -4.05 -16.47 5.40
N LEU A 102 -4.82 -16.08 4.41
CA LEU A 102 -6.27 -16.29 4.41
C LEU A 102 -6.65 -17.77 4.41
N ASN A 103 -5.91 -18.60 3.65
CA ASN A 103 -6.11 -20.06 3.67
C ASN A 103 -5.77 -20.68 5.04
N GLU A 104 -4.67 -20.28 5.66
CA GLU A 104 -4.28 -20.73 7.00
C GLU A 104 -5.32 -20.36 8.07
N LEU A 105 -5.95 -19.21 7.92
CA LEU A 105 -7.03 -18.72 8.79
C LEU A 105 -8.42 -19.29 8.42
N ASN A 106 -8.54 -20.06 7.34
CA ASN A 106 -9.80 -20.55 6.78
C ASN A 106 -10.80 -19.42 6.46
N ILE A 107 -10.29 -18.30 5.94
CA ILE A 107 -11.08 -17.11 5.58
C ILE A 107 -11.22 -17.02 4.05
N ASP A 108 -12.45 -17.16 3.57
CA ASP A 108 -12.76 -16.95 2.14
C ASP A 108 -12.95 -15.45 1.83
N MET A 109 -11.88 -14.80 1.37
CA MET A 109 -11.89 -13.42 0.89
C MET A 109 -11.27 -13.34 -0.51
N LYS A 110 -11.89 -12.55 -1.40
CA LYS A 110 -11.33 -12.28 -2.72
C LYS A 110 -10.20 -11.28 -2.61
N VAL A 111 -9.07 -11.57 -3.25
CA VAL A 111 -7.88 -10.71 -3.28
C VAL A 111 -7.56 -10.37 -4.74
N ALA A 112 -7.41 -9.07 -5.01
CA ALA A 112 -6.97 -8.53 -6.29
C ALA A 112 -5.82 -7.56 -6.08
N TYR A 113 -5.01 -7.35 -7.11
CA TYR A 113 -3.98 -6.33 -7.13
C TYR A 113 -3.98 -5.60 -8.48
N ILE A 114 -3.42 -4.42 -8.50
CA ILE A 114 -3.30 -3.57 -9.69
C ILE A 114 -1.80 -3.38 -9.93
N GLU A 115 -1.40 -3.54 -11.17
CA GLU A 115 -0.04 -3.28 -11.68
C GLU A 115 -0.09 -2.22 -12.77
N GLY A 116 1.08 -1.65 -13.09
CA GLY A 116 1.21 -0.72 -14.21
C GLY A 116 2.07 0.51 -13.91
N ASP A 117 2.51 0.69 -12.67
CA ASP A 117 3.36 1.80 -12.22
C ASP A 117 4.87 1.48 -12.27
N ASN A 118 5.25 0.21 -12.43
CA ASN A 118 6.64 -0.19 -12.57
C ASN A 118 7.14 -0.01 -14.01
N LEU A 119 7.87 1.06 -14.26
CA LEU A 119 8.44 1.41 -15.56
C LEU A 119 9.89 0.95 -15.75
N MET A 120 10.46 0.17 -14.83
CA MET A 120 11.86 -0.24 -14.89
C MET A 120 12.23 -1.00 -16.16
N SER A 121 11.35 -1.86 -16.68
CA SER A 121 11.57 -2.58 -17.94
C SER A 121 11.47 -1.69 -19.18
N ARG A 122 10.98 -0.47 -19.05
CA ARG A 122 10.76 0.50 -20.12
C ARG A 122 11.54 1.79 -19.91
N ILE A 123 12.59 1.73 -19.11
CA ILE A 123 13.32 2.94 -18.71
C ILE A 123 13.97 3.64 -19.92
N GLU A 124 14.39 2.86 -20.94
CA GLU A 124 14.97 3.39 -22.16
C GLU A 124 13.90 4.00 -23.09
N ASP A 125 12.68 3.48 -23.05
CA ASP A 125 11.55 4.03 -23.79
C ASP A 125 10.94 5.22 -23.06
N CYS A 126 11.23 5.40 -21.81
CA CYS A 126 10.59 6.38 -20.95
C CYS A 126 11.23 7.76 -21.16
N LEU A 127 10.44 8.73 -21.60
CA LEU A 127 10.87 10.13 -21.79
C LEU A 127 11.29 10.83 -20.48
N LEU A 128 11.35 10.13 -19.36
CA LEU A 128 11.82 10.68 -18.08
C LEU A 128 13.24 11.25 -18.16
N TYR A 129 14.08 10.72 -19.07
CA TYR A 129 15.41 11.26 -19.32
C TYR A 129 15.44 12.47 -20.27
N THR A 130 14.37 12.66 -21.02
CA THR A 130 14.28 13.72 -22.04
C THR A 130 13.29 14.81 -21.68
N SER A 131 12.40 14.53 -20.74
CA SER A 131 11.47 15.53 -20.21
C SER A 131 12.13 16.28 -19.06
N PRO A 132 12.42 17.59 -19.23
CA PRO A 132 12.97 18.37 -18.13
C PRO A 132 11.95 18.40 -16.98
N SER A 133 12.39 18.06 -15.79
CA SER A 133 11.63 18.26 -14.57
C SER A 133 11.36 19.78 -14.40
N PRO A 134 10.21 20.20 -13.88
CA PRO A 134 10.01 21.60 -13.49
C PRO A 134 11.08 22.12 -12.53
N ARG A 135 11.80 21.25 -11.83
CA ARG A 135 12.95 21.60 -10.99
C ARG A 135 14.23 21.83 -11.80
N ASP A 136 14.37 21.18 -12.95
CA ASP A 136 15.51 21.31 -13.85
C ASP A 136 15.38 22.55 -14.74
N LEU A 137 14.17 22.94 -15.04
CA LEU A 137 13.89 24.24 -15.64
C LEU A 137 14.07 25.30 -14.55
N ARG A 138 15.11 26.08 -14.63
CA ARG A 138 15.38 27.25 -13.75
C ARG A 138 14.22 28.27 -13.65
N LEU A 139 13.07 27.94 -14.20
CA LEU A 139 11.82 28.69 -14.20
C LEU A 139 10.97 28.48 -12.94
N SER A 140 11.20 27.42 -12.16
CA SER A 140 10.56 27.27 -10.85
C SER A 140 11.43 27.94 -9.77
N ARG A 141 11.54 29.26 -9.86
CA ARG A 141 12.01 30.03 -8.72
C ARG A 141 10.91 30.00 -7.68
N MET A 142 11.14 29.29 -6.58
CA MET A 142 10.43 29.62 -5.34
C MET A 142 10.68 31.09 -5.08
N PRO A 143 9.65 31.90 -4.80
CA PRO A 143 9.86 33.27 -4.36
C PRO A 143 10.78 33.20 -3.14
N SER A 144 11.96 33.82 -3.22
CA SER A 144 12.73 34.06 -2.02
C SER A 144 11.86 34.96 -1.15
N SER A 145 11.36 34.43 -0.04
CA SER A 145 10.77 35.27 0.98
C SER A 145 11.83 36.28 1.42
N ALA A 146 11.62 37.51 1.10
CA ALA A 146 12.33 38.64 1.69
C ALA A 146 11.93 38.76 3.16
#